data_9e4ea7f1799e6bbaa0e3d9315401b1f3
#
_entry.id   9e4ea7f1799e6bbaa0e3d9315401b1f3
#
_cell.length_a   1.000
_cell.length_b   1.000
_cell.length_c   1.000
_cell.angle_alpha   90.00
_cell.angle_beta   90.00
_cell.angle_gamma   90.00
#
_symmetry.space_group_name_H-M   'P 1'
#
loop_
_entity.id
_entity.type
_entity.pdbx_description
1 polymer ?
#
loop_
_entity_poly.entity_id
_entity_poly.type
_entity_poly.pdbx_seq_one_letter_code
_entity_poly.pdbx_strand_id
1 'polypeptide(L)'
;MNFVFNPKPQAFVEIAGASEYFPVHRIYCVGRNYAEHALEMGADPEREEPFFFCKPADAVVPSGSFLDYPSATQDLHHEIELVAALHKGGRDIPQSDALDHVFGYAVGLDLTRRDLQAEAKKKGRPWDSAKAFDHSAPCSAIRPSSAIGHPQQGFIELDVNGSIRQ
;
A
#
# COMPACT_ATOMS: atom_id res chain seq x y z
N MET A 1 18.71 -22.80 -14.86
CA MET A 1 19.39 -21.84 -13.96
C MET A 1 19.48 -22.51 -12.59
N ASN A 2 20.67 -22.61 -12.01
CA ASN A 2 20.85 -23.26 -10.70
C ASN A 2 20.96 -22.17 -9.63
N PHE A 3 20.14 -22.26 -8.58
CA PHE A 3 20.17 -21.35 -7.43
C PHE A 3 20.86 -22.04 -6.24
N VAL A 4 21.48 -21.27 -5.37
CA VAL A 4 22.10 -21.79 -4.13
C VAL A 4 21.02 -22.33 -3.18
N PHE A 5 19.83 -21.74 -3.20
CA PHE A 5 18.62 -22.19 -2.51
C PHE A 5 17.40 -21.90 -3.38
N ASN A 6 16.30 -22.55 -3.13
CA ASN A 6 15.07 -22.31 -3.90
C ASN A 6 14.60 -20.86 -3.74
N PRO A 7 14.32 -20.15 -4.85
CA PRO A 7 13.76 -18.80 -4.77
C PRO A 7 12.38 -18.83 -4.08
N LYS A 8 12.04 -17.75 -3.41
CA LYS A 8 10.70 -17.58 -2.88
C LYS A 8 9.68 -17.57 -4.02
N PRO A 9 8.44 -18.03 -3.78
CA PRO A 9 7.36 -17.92 -4.75
C PRO A 9 7.12 -16.45 -5.16
N GLN A 10 6.56 -16.24 -6.35
CA GLN A 10 6.10 -14.92 -6.77
C GLN A 10 5.06 -14.38 -5.78
N ALA A 11 5.28 -13.17 -5.27
CA ALA A 11 4.26 -12.46 -4.50
C ALA A 11 3.06 -12.11 -5.40
N PHE A 12 1.85 -12.24 -4.87
CA PHE A 12 0.62 -12.01 -5.63
C PHE A 12 -0.50 -11.46 -4.76
N VAL A 13 -1.50 -10.88 -5.42
CA VAL A 13 -2.78 -10.50 -4.84
C VAL A 13 -3.89 -11.25 -5.57
N GLU A 14 -4.90 -11.68 -4.85
CA GLU A 14 -6.08 -12.32 -5.42
C GLU A 14 -6.88 -11.36 -6.30
N ILE A 15 -7.57 -11.88 -7.31
CA ILE A 15 -8.50 -11.11 -8.15
C ILE A 15 -9.91 -11.55 -7.81
N ALA A 16 -10.76 -10.61 -7.42
CA ALA A 16 -12.13 -10.88 -7.03
C ALA A 16 -12.93 -11.54 -8.16
N GLY A 17 -13.45 -12.74 -7.90
CA GLY A 17 -14.26 -13.49 -8.86
C GLY A 17 -13.46 -14.20 -9.96
N ALA A 18 -12.15 -14.29 -9.84
CA ALA A 18 -11.27 -14.99 -10.79
C ALA A 18 -10.45 -16.09 -10.09
N SER A 19 -9.93 -17.01 -10.88
CA SER A 19 -8.97 -18.04 -10.43
C SER A 19 -7.51 -17.60 -10.59
N GLU A 20 -7.30 -16.54 -11.33
CA GLU A 20 -6.00 -15.97 -11.60
C GLU A 20 -5.56 -15.04 -10.47
N TYR A 21 -4.25 -14.84 -10.39
CA TYR A 21 -3.63 -13.95 -9.41
C TYR A 21 -2.92 -12.80 -10.11
N PHE A 22 -2.92 -11.65 -9.46
CA PHE A 22 -2.16 -10.48 -9.90
C PHE A 22 -0.73 -10.55 -9.34
N PRO A 23 0.31 -10.68 -10.19
CA PRO A 23 1.69 -10.77 -9.72
C PRO A 23 2.19 -9.42 -9.23
N VAL A 24 2.68 -9.38 -7.99
CA VAL A 24 3.25 -8.16 -7.39
C VAL A 24 4.73 -8.09 -7.68
N HIS A 25 5.17 -7.01 -8.30
CA HIS A 25 6.58 -6.74 -8.55
C HIS A 25 7.12 -5.64 -7.64
N ARG A 26 6.38 -4.54 -7.49
CA ARG A 26 6.76 -3.40 -6.64
C ARG A 26 5.51 -2.83 -5.99
N ILE A 27 5.70 -2.28 -4.79
CA ILE A 27 4.68 -1.53 -4.09
C ILE A 27 5.23 -0.13 -3.86
N TYR A 28 4.58 0.85 -4.47
CA TYR A 28 4.83 2.26 -4.22
C TYR A 28 3.72 2.81 -3.34
N CYS A 29 4.08 3.42 -2.24
CA CYS A 29 3.16 4.11 -1.37
C CYS A 29 3.31 5.62 -1.58
N VAL A 30 2.20 6.34 -1.63
CA VAL A 30 2.19 7.79 -1.80
C VAL A 30 2.07 8.43 -0.43
N GLY A 31 3.10 9.13 -0.01
CA GLY A 31 3.08 9.83 1.28
C GLY A 31 2.22 11.09 1.23
N ARG A 32 1.43 11.33 2.30
CA ARG A 32 0.58 12.52 2.46
C ARG A 32 -0.45 12.71 1.35
N ASN A 33 -0.98 11.62 0.82
CA ASN A 33 -1.93 11.67 -0.30
C ASN A 33 -3.36 12.10 0.13
N TYR A 34 -3.74 11.87 1.39
CA TYR A 34 -5.04 12.28 1.91
C TYR A 34 -4.92 13.67 2.57
N ALA A 35 -5.74 14.64 2.10
CA ALA A 35 -5.68 16.03 2.52
C ALA A 35 -5.85 16.21 4.04
N GLU A 36 -6.78 15.48 4.66
CA GLU A 36 -7.02 15.54 6.11
C GLU A 36 -5.80 15.05 6.89
N HIS A 37 -5.22 13.93 6.48
CA HIS A 37 -4.02 13.40 7.11
C HIS A 37 -2.79 14.32 6.92
N ALA A 38 -2.68 14.98 5.77
CA ALA A 38 -1.64 15.96 5.52
C ALA A 38 -1.76 17.17 6.47
N LEU A 39 -2.97 17.66 6.69
CA LEU A 39 -3.25 18.78 7.61
C LEU A 39 -2.94 18.40 9.08
N GLU A 40 -3.31 17.20 9.54
CA GLU A 40 -2.96 16.69 10.88
C GLU A 40 -1.46 16.65 11.11
N MET A 41 -0.69 16.39 10.05
CA MET A 41 0.77 16.36 10.06
C MET A 41 1.43 17.73 9.86
N GLY A 42 0.64 18.81 9.78
CA GLY A 42 1.11 20.17 9.58
C GLY A 42 1.65 20.47 8.17
N ALA A 43 1.26 19.65 7.19
CA ALA A 43 1.60 19.86 5.78
C ALA A 43 0.45 20.55 5.04
N ASP A 44 0.76 21.27 3.97
CA ASP A 44 -0.22 21.90 3.08
C ASP A 44 -0.36 20.99 1.85
N PRO A 45 -1.46 20.24 1.71
CA PRO A 45 -1.64 19.28 0.62
C PRO A 45 -1.69 19.93 -0.78
N GLU A 46 -1.93 21.26 -0.86
CA GLU A 46 -1.95 22.00 -2.12
C GLU A 46 -0.56 22.50 -2.56
N ARG A 47 0.43 22.47 -1.66
CA ARG A 47 1.76 23.03 -1.89
C ARG A 47 2.90 22.03 -1.95
N GLU A 48 2.69 20.82 -1.42
CA GLU A 48 3.75 19.80 -1.42
C GLU A 48 3.51 18.79 -2.55
N GLU A 49 4.54 18.55 -3.34
CA GLU A 49 4.51 17.46 -4.32
C GLU A 49 4.40 16.10 -3.61
N PRO A 50 3.66 15.14 -4.16
CA PRO A 50 3.59 13.79 -3.60
C PRO A 50 4.98 13.16 -3.61
N PHE A 51 5.35 12.53 -2.51
CA PHE A 51 6.57 11.75 -2.44
C PHE A 51 6.25 10.26 -2.30
N PHE A 52 7.20 9.43 -2.71
CA PHE A 52 7.02 8.00 -2.72
C PHE A 52 7.98 7.30 -1.77
N PHE A 53 7.51 6.23 -1.16
CA PHE A 53 8.34 5.23 -0.50
C PHE A 53 7.86 3.84 -0.95
N CYS A 54 8.65 2.80 -0.67
CA CYS A 54 8.36 1.46 -1.15
C CYS A 54 8.14 0.49 -0.01
N LYS A 55 7.28 -0.50 -0.27
CA LYS A 55 7.26 -1.75 0.48
C LYS A 55 7.78 -2.87 -0.43
N PRO A 56 8.46 -3.90 0.10
CA PRO A 56 8.86 -5.04 -0.70
C PRO A 56 7.63 -5.82 -1.20
N ALA A 57 7.74 -6.43 -2.37
CA ALA A 57 6.63 -7.19 -2.96
C ALA A 57 6.13 -8.31 -2.05
N ASP A 58 7.04 -8.97 -1.35
CA ASP A 58 6.76 -10.06 -0.42
C ASP A 58 6.25 -9.61 0.96
N ALA A 59 6.06 -8.31 1.16
CA ALA A 59 5.32 -7.79 2.32
C ALA A 59 3.80 -7.93 2.20
N VAL A 60 3.29 -8.23 0.98
CA VAL A 60 1.85 -8.45 0.75
C VAL A 60 1.40 -9.71 1.46
N VAL A 61 0.26 -9.60 2.14
CA VAL A 61 -0.47 -10.74 2.70
C VAL A 61 -1.96 -10.62 2.35
N PRO A 62 -2.65 -11.73 2.10
CA PRO A 62 -4.07 -11.70 1.76
C PRO A 62 -4.92 -11.24 2.95
N SER A 63 -6.08 -10.65 2.64
CA SER A 63 -7.08 -10.30 3.64
C SER A 63 -7.52 -11.53 4.45
N GLY A 64 -7.77 -11.33 5.74
CA GLY A 64 -8.11 -12.41 6.67
C GLY A 64 -6.91 -13.16 7.25
N SER A 65 -5.68 -12.80 6.89
CA SER A 65 -4.48 -13.37 7.50
C SER A 65 -4.34 -12.95 8.97
N PHE A 66 -3.84 -13.89 9.79
CA PHE A 66 -3.35 -13.55 11.11
C PHE A 66 -1.93 -13.03 11.01
N LEU A 67 -1.68 -11.89 11.63
CA LEU A 67 -0.37 -11.27 11.67
C LEU A 67 0.11 -11.16 13.11
N ASP A 68 1.31 -11.63 13.36
CA ASP A 68 1.97 -11.38 14.64
C ASP A 68 2.26 -9.88 14.76
N TYR A 69 2.11 -9.36 15.98
CA TYR A 69 2.51 -7.98 16.25
C TYR A 69 4.01 -7.82 15.96
N PRO A 70 4.39 -6.90 15.07
CA PRO A 70 5.78 -6.82 14.62
C PRO A 70 6.72 -6.47 15.78
N SER A 71 7.86 -7.16 15.83
CA SER A 71 8.92 -6.85 16.77
C SER A 71 9.49 -5.44 16.55
N ALA A 72 10.22 -4.92 17.53
CA ALA A 72 10.90 -3.63 17.48
C ALA A 72 9.99 -2.39 17.40
N THR A 73 8.71 -2.52 17.70
CA THR A 73 7.79 -1.38 17.84
C THR A 73 6.87 -1.56 19.04
N GLN A 74 6.45 -0.45 19.64
CA GLN A 74 5.38 -0.39 20.63
C GLN A 74 4.19 0.44 20.10
N ASP A 75 4.26 0.91 18.87
CA ASP A 75 3.28 1.83 18.28
C ASP A 75 3.06 1.47 16.81
N LEU A 76 2.23 0.43 16.59
CA LEU A 76 1.82 -0.03 15.25
C LEU A 76 0.55 0.69 14.81
N HIS A 77 0.64 1.43 13.73
CA HIS A 77 -0.50 2.05 13.06
C HIS A 77 -0.96 1.23 11.86
N HIS A 78 -2.26 1.25 11.64
CA HIS A 78 -2.94 0.68 10.49
C HIS A 78 -3.44 1.84 9.62
N GLU A 79 -2.75 2.17 8.59
CA GLU A 79 -3.16 3.20 7.62
C GLU A 79 -3.97 2.50 6.52
N ILE A 80 -5.29 2.75 6.46
CA ILE A 80 -6.12 2.19 5.38
C ILE A 80 -5.95 2.99 4.11
N GLU A 81 -5.74 2.28 2.99
CA GLU A 81 -5.37 2.88 1.72
C GLU A 81 -6.15 2.29 0.55
N LEU A 82 -6.45 3.14 -0.44
CA LEU A 82 -6.86 2.67 -1.76
C LEU A 82 -5.63 2.18 -2.52
N VAL A 83 -5.68 0.94 -2.98
CA VAL A 83 -4.64 0.32 -3.80
C VAL A 83 -5.05 0.36 -5.26
N ALA A 84 -4.20 0.91 -6.12
CA ALA A 84 -4.33 0.83 -7.57
C ALA A 84 -3.33 -0.19 -8.13
N ALA A 85 -3.82 -1.26 -8.73
CA ALA A 85 -3.01 -2.30 -9.35
C ALA A 85 -2.70 -1.92 -10.80
N LEU A 86 -1.43 -1.72 -11.13
CA LEU A 86 -0.99 -1.33 -12.46
C LEU A 86 -0.52 -2.54 -13.27
N HIS A 87 -1.12 -2.78 -14.44
CA HIS A 87 -0.79 -3.92 -15.31
C HIS A 87 0.04 -3.55 -16.52
N LYS A 88 0.13 -2.27 -16.83
CA LYS A 88 0.84 -1.75 -17.99
C LYS A 88 1.93 -0.79 -17.56
N GLY A 89 3.15 -1.06 -17.98
CA GLY A 89 4.28 -0.15 -17.76
C GLY A 89 4.28 1.01 -18.75
N GLY A 90 5.15 1.99 -18.52
CA GLY A 90 5.33 3.14 -19.42
C GLY A 90 6.37 4.11 -18.92
N ARG A 91 6.61 5.14 -19.72
CA ARG A 91 7.46 6.29 -19.41
C ARG A 91 6.77 7.55 -19.91
N ASP A 92 6.86 8.62 -19.15
CA ASP A 92 6.31 9.93 -19.51
C ASP A 92 4.83 9.85 -19.94
N ILE A 93 4.04 9.06 -19.19
CA ILE A 93 2.63 8.78 -19.46
C ILE A 93 1.84 10.07 -19.24
N PRO A 94 1.11 10.57 -20.25
CA PRO A 94 0.21 11.70 -20.05
C PRO A 94 -0.84 11.40 -18.99
N GLN A 95 -1.24 12.40 -18.21
CA GLN A 95 -2.29 12.23 -17.20
C GLN A 95 -3.60 11.69 -17.77
N SER A 96 -3.96 12.07 -19.01
CA SER A 96 -5.13 11.57 -19.75
C SER A 96 -5.14 10.05 -19.90
N ASP A 97 -3.97 9.44 -19.99
CA ASP A 97 -3.80 8.01 -20.31
C ASP A 97 -3.50 7.18 -19.06
N ALA A 98 -3.35 7.82 -17.90
CA ALA A 98 -2.94 7.16 -16.65
C ALA A 98 -3.88 6.03 -16.25
N LEU A 99 -5.19 6.20 -16.39
CA LEU A 99 -6.20 5.21 -16.04
C LEU A 99 -6.15 3.95 -16.91
N ASP A 100 -5.66 4.03 -18.16
CA ASP A 100 -5.45 2.88 -19.04
C ASP A 100 -4.37 1.91 -18.53
N HIS A 101 -3.58 2.33 -17.54
CA HIS A 101 -2.57 1.52 -16.91
C HIS A 101 -3.08 0.78 -15.67
N VAL A 102 -4.29 1.11 -15.20
CA VAL A 102 -4.88 0.53 -14.00
C VAL A 102 -5.67 -0.73 -14.35
N PHE A 103 -5.23 -1.87 -13.82
CA PHE A 103 -5.96 -3.15 -13.89
C PHE A 103 -7.20 -3.14 -13.00
N GLY A 104 -7.09 -2.59 -11.80
CA GLY A 104 -8.17 -2.60 -10.83
C GLY A 104 -7.76 -1.99 -9.49
N TYR A 105 -8.63 -2.12 -8.53
CA TYR A 105 -8.50 -1.50 -7.22
C TYR A 105 -8.71 -2.50 -6.09
N ALA A 106 -8.04 -2.26 -4.98
CA ALA A 106 -8.18 -3.02 -3.75
C ALA A 106 -8.15 -2.07 -2.54
N VAL A 107 -8.45 -2.61 -1.37
CA VAL A 107 -8.21 -1.94 -0.09
C VAL A 107 -6.98 -2.58 0.55
N GLY A 108 -6.05 -1.76 1.01
CA GLY A 108 -4.85 -2.21 1.67
C GLY A 108 -4.63 -1.54 3.01
N LEU A 109 -3.72 -2.10 3.78
CA LEU A 109 -3.21 -1.47 5.00
C LEU A 109 -1.72 -1.17 4.81
N ASP A 110 -1.35 0.09 4.96
CA ASP A 110 0.05 0.49 5.08
C ASP A 110 0.47 0.40 6.54
N LEU A 111 0.72 -0.83 7.03
CA LEU A 111 1.14 -1.03 8.41
C LEU A 111 2.44 -0.29 8.68
N THR A 112 2.44 0.49 9.75
CA THR A 112 3.51 1.44 10.07
C THR A 112 3.95 1.29 11.51
N ARG A 113 5.24 1.04 11.73
CA ARG A 113 5.88 1.19 13.04
C ARG A 113 6.09 2.68 13.29
N ARG A 114 5.11 3.33 13.92
CA ARG A 114 5.03 4.79 14.00
C ARG A 114 6.17 5.42 14.80
N ASP A 115 6.57 4.78 15.86
CA ASP A 115 7.72 5.17 16.69
C ASP A 115 9.01 5.20 15.87
N LEU A 116 9.28 4.17 15.07
CA LEU A 116 10.46 4.13 14.18
C LEU A 116 10.37 5.16 13.07
N GLN A 117 9.19 5.40 12.52
CA GLN A 117 9.00 6.44 11.52
C GLN A 117 9.27 7.84 12.08
N ALA A 118 8.78 8.12 13.30
CA ALA A 118 9.00 9.39 13.97
C ALA A 118 10.50 9.62 14.22
N GLU A 119 11.22 8.59 14.66
CA GLU A 119 12.67 8.66 14.83
C GLU A 119 13.40 8.89 13.51
N ALA A 120 13.01 8.17 12.44
CA ALA A 120 13.60 8.34 11.12
C ALA A 120 13.39 9.76 10.58
N LYS A 121 12.15 10.30 10.70
CA LYS A 121 11.84 11.70 10.35
C LYS A 121 12.74 12.69 11.08
N LYS A 122 12.85 12.55 12.40
CA LYS A 122 13.68 13.44 13.25
C LYS A 122 15.16 13.43 12.84
N LYS A 123 15.65 12.29 12.36
CA LYS A 123 17.05 12.10 11.98
C LYS A 123 17.31 12.28 10.47
N GLY A 124 16.28 12.60 9.66
CA GLY A 124 16.41 12.70 8.21
C GLY A 124 16.81 11.37 7.54
N ARG A 125 16.35 10.23 8.08
CA ARG A 125 16.69 8.89 7.60
C ARG A 125 15.56 8.29 6.76
N PRO A 126 15.87 7.29 5.89
CA PRO A 126 14.86 6.50 5.19
C PRO A 126 13.89 5.80 6.15
N TRP A 127 12.67 5.53 5.67
CA TRP A 127 11.59 4.94 6.47
C TRP A 127 11.50 3.42 6.39
N ASP A 128 12.45 2.76 5.76
CA ASP A 128 12.40 1.33 5.46
C ASP A 128 12.12 0.47 6.70
N SER A 129 12.81 0.74 7.82
CA SER A 129 12.58 0.02 9.07
C SER A 129 11.17 0.20 9.65
N ALA A 130 10.52 1.31 9.33
CA ALA A 130 9.17 1.64 9.78
C ALA A 130 8.08 1.15 8.81
N LYS A 131 8.36 1.09 7.51
CA LYS A 131 7.37 0.88 6.45
C LYS A 131 7.57 -0.42 5.67
N ALA A 132 8.81 -0.92 5.53
CA ALA A 132 9.17 -2.02 4.64
C ALA A 132 9.51 -3.31 5.40
N PHE A 133 8.74 -3.62 6.45
CA PHE A 133 8.90 -4.86 7.22
C PHE A 133 7.99 -5.98 6.70
N ASP A 134 8.29 -7.21 7.07
CA ASP A 134 7.53 -8.40 6.67
C ASP A 134 6.05 -8.27 7.04
N HIS A 135 5.17 -8.67 6.13
CA HIS A 135 3.71 -8.62 6.28
C HIS A 135 3.13 -7.21 6.48
N SER A 136 3.85 -6.18 6.09
CA SER A 136 3.43 -4.78 6.30
C SER A 136 2.42 -4.26 5.28
N ALA A 137 1.98 -5.09 4.32
CA ALA A 137 1.05 -4.72 3.26
C ALA A 137 -0.13 -5.71 3.13
N PRO A 138 -1.01 -5.85 4.13
CA PRO A 138 -2.25 -6.59 3.95
C PRO A 138 -3.07 -5.97 2.82
N CYS A 139 -3.60 -6.82 1.92
CA CYS A 139 -4.33 -6.36 0.75
C CYS A 139 -5.53 -7.25 0.48
N SER A 140 -6.68 -6.65 0.21
CA SER A 140 -7.87 -7.36 -0.24
C SER A 140 -7.71 -7.87 -1.68
N ALA A 141 -8.61 -8.74 -2.13
CA ALA A 141 -8.68 -9.09 -3.54
C ALA A 141 -8.92 -7.84 -4.41
N ILE A 142 -8.22 -7.77 -5.55
CA ILE A 142 -8.36 -6.68 -6.52
C ILE A 142 -9.70 -6.83 -7.26
N ARG A 143 -10.47 -5.78 -7.31
CA ARG A 143 -11.65 -5.66 -8.20
C ARG A 143 -11.22 -5.04 -9.52
N PRO A 144 -11.33 -5.77 -10.65
CA PRO A 144 -10.93 -5.25 -11.95
C PRO A 144 -11.67 -3.97 -12.34
N SER A 145 -10.97 -3.00 -12.93
CA SER A 145 -11.58 -1.76 -13.44
C SER A 145 -12.64 -2.03 -14.51
N SER A 146 -12.51 -3.12 -15.25
CA SER A 146 -13.54 -3.57 -16.21
C SER A 146 -14.88 -3.91 -15.56
N ALA A 147 -14.90 -4.25 -14.26
CA ALA A 147 -16.11 -4.58 -13.51
C ALA A 147 -16.67 -3.39 -12.72
N ILE A 148 -15.83 -2.46 -12.26
CA ILE A 148 -16.24 -1.39 -11.37
C ILE A 148 -15.98 0.03 -11.89
N GLY A 149 -15.34 0.15 -13.06
CA GLY A 149 -14.87 1.44 -13.58
C GLY A 149 -13.68 2.00 -12.78
N HIS A 150 -13.52 3.31 -12.86
CA HIS A 150 -12.52 4.07 -12.11
C HIS A 150 -13.23 4.97 -11.09
N PRO A 151 -13.33 4.56 -9.82
CA PRO A 151 -14.00 5.34 -8.78
C PRO A 151 -13.30 6.68 -8.58
N GLN A 152 -14.09 7.77 -8.63
CA GLN A 152 -13.61 9.14 -8.45
C GLN A 152 -13.99 9.72 -7.10
N GLN A 153 -14.97 9.13 -6.44
CA GLN A 153 -15.46 9.53 -5.12
C GLN A 153 -15.87 8.29 -4.33
N GLY A 154 -15.70 8.32 -3.03
CA GLY A 154 -16.08 7.24 -2.13
C GLY A 154 -15.59 7.50 -0.72
N PHE A 155 -16.08 6.69 0.20
CA PHE A 155 -15.55 6.64 1.56
C PHE A 155 -14.55 5.50 1.68
N ILE A 156 -13.49 5.72 2.44
CA ILE A 156 -12.59 4.71 2.94
C ILE A 156 -12.62 4.80 4.47
N GLU A 157 -12.92 3.69 5.12
CA GLU A 157 -13.14 3.66 6.57
C GLU A 157 -12.49 2.43 7.17
N LEU A 158 -11.93 2.59 8.35
CA LEU A 158 -11.34 1.52 9.14
C LEU A 158 -11.99 1.44 10.51
N ASP A 159 -12.61 0.30 10.80
CA ASP A 159 -13.06 -0.07 12.14
C ASP A 159 -12.06 -1.03 12.80
N VAL A 160 -11.79 -0.79 14.06
CA VAL A 160 -10.99 -1.69 14.90
C VAL A 160 -11.78 -2.01 16.15
N ASN A 161 -12.19 -3.26 16.30
CA ASN A 161 -12.95 -3.75 17.45
C ASN A 161 -14.24 -2.97 17.70
N GLY A 162 -14.98 -2.59 16.68
CA GLY A 162 -16.23 -1.84 16.76
C GLY A 162 -16.07 -0.34 17.00
N SER A 163 -14.87 0.19 16.74
CA SER A 163 -14.59 1.62 16.82
C SER A 163 -13.95 2.11 15.52
N ILE A 164 -14.55 3.12 14.90
CA ILE A 164 -13.98 3.79 13.72
C ILE A 164 -12.66 4.46 14.14
N ARG A 165 -11.60 4.18 13.39
CA ARG A 165 -10.25 4.67 13.63
C ARG A 165 -9.71 5.55 12.52
N GLN A 166 -10.25 5.37 11.31
CA GLN A 166 -9.85 6.16 10.15
C GLN A 166 -11.00 6.22 9.14
#